data_a04bad92ae52413fff156611b620f79c
#
_entry.id   a04bad92ae52413fff156611b620f79c
#
_cell.length_a   1.000
_cell.length_b   1.000
_cell.length_c   1.000
_cell.angle_alpha   90.00
_cell.angle_beta   90.00
_cell.angle_gamma   90.00
#
_symmetry.space_group_name_H-M   'P 1'
#
loop_
_entity.id
_entity.type
_entity.pdbx_description
1 polymer ?
#
loop_
_entity_poly.entity_id
_entity_poly.type
_entity_poly.pdbx_seq_one_letter_code
_entity_poly.pdbx_strand_id
1 'polypeptide(L)'
;GGLTVGSDGKLQYDSARLTSALKENPTAVMRLFANYGETADPRVKYIGCTTETVASGAAGYSVHITQVATRSRITAGVAQTEALAGDEQLTINGTTILLTSGMTQADVIAAINAKSSLTGVIARATGADGTGEGNYLTLEASQYGSAYTLSVVSNMSNGGAMPVGNRTGIGSMLVTESDAAGEAGTGSGARGVNVAGTINGEPATGSGQILTGKVGNATTSGLMLQITSQTTGAHGSVVFTRGVGGELERIIQAAIEGAESTVEQARSSVQAEIDALTEEMKLADERLAALQERLRAQFTAMESTLSRLQNQSLQLAQQIASLSGQKSSTRGM
;
A
#
# COMPACT_ATOMS: atom_id res chain seq x y z
N GLY A 1 -39.16 -1.02 3.07
CA GLY A 1 -38.47 -1.58 4.24
C GLY A 1 -38.59 -0.69 5.44
N GLY A 2 -38.97 -0.92 6.60
CA GLY A 2 -39.22 -0.27 7.89
C GLY A 2 -38.54 1.07 8.25
N LEU A 3 -37.98 1.79 7.27
CA LEU A 3 -37.38 3.12 7.42
C LEU A 3 -38.09 4.10 6.49
N THR A 4 -38.55 5.24 7.03
CA THR A 4 -39.18 6.32 6.28
C THR A 4 -38.63 7.66 6.80
N VAL A 5 -38.62 8.68 5.95
CA VAL A 5 -38.32 10.04 6.37
C VAL A 5 -39.64 10.76 6.67
N GLY A 6 -39.80 11.24 7.88
CA GLY A 6 -40.95 12.04 8.28
C GLY A 6 -40.97 13.41 7.60
N SER A 7 -42.11 14.12 7.67
CA SER A 7 -42.25 15.48 7.14
C SER A 7 -41.34 16.51 7.85
N ASP A 8 -40.83 16.16 9.01
CA ASP A 8 -39.84 16.93 9.82
C ASP A 8 -38.39 16.65 9.45
N GLY A 9 -38.14 15.81 8.39
CA GLY A 9 -36.80 15.40 7.95
C GLY A 9 -36.14 14.35 8.83
N LYS A 10 -36.82 13.86 9.89
CA LYS A 10 -36.28 12.84 10.77
C LYS A 10 -36.53 11.43 10.23
N LEU A 11 -35.56 10.54 10.44
CA LEU A 11 -35.69 9.15 10.13
C LEU A 11 -36.66 8.47 11.11
N GLN A 12 -37.72 7.89 10.62
CA GLN A 12 -38.67 7.10 11.38
C GLN A 12 -38.42 5.62 11.17
N TYR A 13 -38.45 4.86 12.25
CA TYR A 13 -38.14 3.44 12.29
C TYR A 13 -39.39 2.62 12.69
N ASP A 14 -39.79 1.70 11.81
CA ASP A 14 -40.85 0.71 12.08
C ASP A 14 -40.19 -0.66 12.30
N SER A 15 -40.08 -1.07 13.57
CA SER A 15 -39.42 -2.31 13.96
C SER A 15 -40.15 -3.54 13.46
N ALA A 16 -41.49 -3.50 13.37
CA ALA A 16 -42.27 -4.64 12.91
C ALA A 16 -42.07 -4.88 11.42
N ARG A 17 -42.12 -3.83 10.60
CA ARG A 17 -41.83 -3.91 9.16
C ARG A 17 -40.40 -4.34 8.85
N LEU A 18 -39.43 -3.82 9.60
CA LEU A 18 -38.04 -4.23 9.41
C LEU A 18 -37.82 -5.70 9.80
N THR A 19 -38.44 -6.15 10.89
CA THR A 19 -38.37 -7.55 11.32
C THR A 19 -39.01 -8.48 10.27
N SER A 20 -40.16 -8.11 9.71
CA SER A 20 -40.80 -8.86 8.64
C SER A 20 -39.91 -8.91 7.37
N ALA A 21 -39.37 -7.78 6.95
CA ALA A 21 -38.48 -7.72 5.79
C ALA A 21 -37.19 -8.57 5.98
N LEU A 22 -36.62 -8.57 7.19
CA LEU A 22 -35.46 -9.41 7.54
C LEU A 22 -35.81 -10.91 7.51
N LYS A 23 -37.03 -11.30 7.90
CA LYS A 23 -37.48 -12.69 7.80
C LYS A 23 -37.76 -13.12 6.37
N GLU A 24 -38.37 -12.25 5.57
CA GLU A 24 -38.78 -12.56 4.19
C GLU A 24 -37.58 -12.51 3.23
N ASN A 25 -36.73 -11.49 3.32
CA ASN A 25 -35.57 -11.33 2.44
C ASN A 25 -34.43 -10.59 3.11
N PRO A 26 -33.62 -11.30 3.92
CA PRO A 26 -32.49 -10.71 4.64
C PRO A 26 -31.44 -10.08 3.71
N THR A 27 -31.26 -10.68 2.52
CA THR A 27 -30.31 -10.16 1.51
C THR A 27 -30.73 -8.81 0.96
N ALA A 28 -32.02 -8.61 0.68
CA ALA A 28 -32.52 -7.32 0.21
C ALA A 28 -32.36 -6.22 1.29
N VAL A 29 -32.55 -6.56 2.55
CA VAL A 29 -32.31 -5.63 3.66
C VAL A 29 -30.82 -5.31 3.79
N MET A 30 -29.95 -6.32 3.73
CA MET A 30 -28.50 -6.13 3.76
C MET A 30 -28.00 -5.21 2.63
N ARG A 31 -28.55 -5.36 1.41
CA ARG A 31 -28.22 -4.51 0.25
C ARG A 31 -28.53 -3.01 0.46
N LEU A 32 -29.47 -2.69 1.33
CA LEU A 32 -29.79 -1.30 1.66
C LEU A 32 -28.72 -0.64 2.55
N PHE A 33 -28.06 -1.42 3.39
CA PHE A 33 -27.13 -0.91 4.39
C PHE A 33 -25.66 -1.12 4.04
N ALA A 34 -25.34 -2.27 3.42
CA ALA A 34 -23.97 -2.64 3.05
C ALA A 34 -23.69 -2.41 1.56
N ASN A 35 -22.43 -2.17 1.23
CA ASN A 35 -21.98 -2.23 -0.15
C ASN A 35 -22.16 -3.65 -0.69
N TYR A 36 -22.76 -3.79 -1.86
CA TYR A 36 -23.10 -5.07 -2.43
C TYR A 36 -22.82 -5.11 -3.93
N GLY A 37 -22.23 -6.24 -4.39
CA GLY A 37 -22.01 -6.51 -5.80
C GLY A 37 -22.70 -7.81 -6.23
N GLU A 38 -23.56 -7.73 -7.24
CA GLU A 38 -24.20 -8.88 -7.87
C GLU A 38 -23.53 -9.16 -9.22
N THR A 39 -23.12 -10.40 -9.44
CA THR A 39 -22.38 -10.80 -10.63
C THR A 39 -23.23 -11.76 -11.49
N ALA A 40 -23.18 -11.56 -12.79
CA ALA A 40 -23.89 -12.42 -13.75
C ALA A 40 -23.18 -13.78 -13.95
N ASP A 41 -21.85 -13.82 -13.78
CA ASP A 41 -21.04 -15.04 -13.89
C ASP A 41 -20.66 -15.53 -12.48
N PRO A 42 -21.01 -16.75 -12.06
CA PRO A 42 -20.69 -17.29 -10.74
C PRO A 42 -19.17 -17.44 -10.48
N ARG A 43 -18.35 -17.39 -11.53
CA ARG A 43 -16.88 -17.42 -11.45
C ARG A 43 -16.27 -16.04 -11.16
N VAL A 44 -17.09 -15.00 -11.17
CA VAL A 44 -16.75 -13.65 -10.75
C VAL A 44 -17.50 -13.35 -9.47
N LYS A 45 -16.82 -13.01 -8.39
CA LYS A 45 -17.44 -12.69 -7.11
C LYS A 45 -17.01 -11.30 -6.64
N TYR A 46 -17.96 -10.49 -6.23
CA TYR A 46 -17.66 -9.26 -5.53
C TYR A 46 -17.04 -9.55 -4.15
N ILE A 47 -15.92 -8.89 -3.82
CA ILE A 47 -15.24 -9.03 -2.53
C ILE A 47 -15.34 -7.75 -1.72
N GLY A 48 -15.16 -6.59 -2.36
CA GLY A 48 -15.13 -5.33 -1.68
C GLY A 48 -14.98 -4.14 -2.62
N CYS A 49 -14.96 -2.96 -2.04
CA CYS A 49 -14.77 -1.70 -2.74
C CYS A 49 -14.11 -0.68 -1.80
N THR A 50 -13.69 0.45 -2.34
CA THR A 50 -13.27 1.63 -1.57
C THR A 50 -14.33 2.73 -1.62
N THR A 51 -14.11 3.82 -0.89
CA THR A 51 -14.96 5.02 -0.92
C THR A 51 -14.97 5.69 -2.30
N GLU A 52 -13.96 5.47 -3.12
CA GLU A 52 -13.83 5.99 -4.49
C GLU A 52 -14.65 5.22 -5.52
N THR A 53 -15.02 3.95 -5.23
CA THR A 53 -15.79 3.13 -6.17
C THR A 53 -17.17 3.75 -6.39
N VAL A 54 -17.55 4.05 -7.61
CA VAL A 54 -18.87 4.60 -7.95
C VAL A 54 -19.90 3.47 -8.05
N ALA A 55 -21.14 3.72 -7.63
CA ALA A 55 -22.24 2.74 -7.84
C ALA A 55 -22.51 2.58 -9.34
N SER A 56 -22.68 1.34 -9.80
CA SER A 56 -22.98 1.08 -11.21
C SER A 56 -24.46 1.36 -11.53
N GLY A 57 -24.75 1.62 -12.79
CA GLY A 57 -26.13 1.54 -13.28
C GLY A 57 -26.66 0.09 -13.31
N ALA A 58 -27.91 -0.07 -13.71
CA ALA A 58 -28.57 -1.40 -13.81
C ALA A 58 -27.85 -2.37 -14.76
N ALA A 59 -27.14 -1.88 -15.77
CA ALA A 59 -26.34 -2.71 -16.68
C ALA A 59 -25.09 -3.30 -16.01
N GLY A 60 -24.67 -2.73 -14.88
CA GLY A 60 -23.46 -3.14 -14.19
C GLY A 60 -22.17 -2.73 -14.92
N TYR A 61 -21.05 -3.07 -14.34
CA TYR A 61 -19.71 -2.91 -14.89
C TYR A 61 -19.29 -4.18 -15.63
N SER A 62 -18.97 -4.10 -16.90
CA SER A 62 -18.49 -5.23 -17.69
C SER A 62 -17.13 -5.72 -17.14
N VAL A 63 -16.95 -7.05 -17.09
CA VAL A 63 -15.70 -7.70 -16.67
C VAL A 63 -15.08 -8.41 -17.87
N HIS A 64 -13.86 -8.06 -18.21
CA HIS A 64 -13.10 -8.68 -19.29
C HIS A 64 -11.74 -9.15 -18.78
N ILE A 65 -11.47 -10.44 -18.85
CA ILE A 65 -10.25 -11.08 -18.39
C ILE A 65 -9.31 -11.29 -19.57
N THR A 66 -8.11 -10.73 -19.47
CA THR A 66 -7.05 -10.89 -20.49
C THR A 66 -6.04 -11.97 -20.11
N GLN A 67 -5.92 -12.30 -18.82
CA GLN A 67 -5.06 -13.35 -18.28
C GLN A 67 -5.71 -13.99 -17.07
N VAL A 68 -5.79 -15.31 -17.05
CA VAL A 68 -6.25 -16.08 -15.88
C VAL A 68 -5.12 -16.25 -14.88
N ALA A 69 -5.47 -16.29 -13.60
CA ALA A 69 -4.48 -16.57 -12.55
C ALA A 69 -4.04 -18.04 -12.62
N THR A 70 -2.74 -18.27 -12.45
CA THR A 70 -2.17 -19.61 -12.33
C THR A 70 -1.38 -19.76 -11.04
N ARG A 71 -1.05 -20.99 -10.67
CA ARG A 71 -0.20 -21.31 -9.51
C ARG A 71 1.23 -21.57 -9.98
N SER A 72 2.20 -21.25 -9.13
CA SER A 72 3.55 -21.75 -9.34
C SER A 72 3.55 -23.28 -9.24
N ARG A 73 4.25 -23.97 -10.13
CA ARG A 73 4.30 -25.42 -10.15
C ARG A 73 5.65 -25.95 -10.58
N ILE A 74 5.95 -27.16 -10.13
CA ILE A 74 7.12 -27.98 -10.52
C ILE A 74 6.59 -29.34 -10.92
N THR A 75 6.97 -29.82 -12.12
CA THR A 75 6.59 -31.13 -12.62
C THR A 75 7.82 -32.03 -12.66
N ALA A 76 7.69 -33.26 -12.18
CA ALA A 76 8.74 -34.28 -12.19
C ALA A 76 9.30 -34.51 -13.60
N GLY A 77 10.59 -34.77 -13.69
CA GLY A 77 11.26 -35.13 -14.95
C GLY A 77 11.01 -36.56 -15.41
N VAL A 78 10.52 -37.42 -14.51
CA VAL A 78 10.26 -38.83 -14.76
C VAL A 78 8.96 -39.24 -14.11
N ALA A 79 8.15 -40.05 -14.82
CA ALA A 79 6.92 -40.62 -14.26
C ALA A 79 7.22 -41.68 -13.19
N GLN A 80 6.45 -41.69 -12.12
CA GLN A 80 6.40 -42.78 -11.16
C GLN A 80 5.37 -43.80 -11.64
N THR A 81 5.80 -44.92 -12.20
CA THR A 81 4.92 -45.96 -12.71
C THR A 81 4.85 -47.18 -11.81
N GLU A 82 5.77 -47.33 -10.89
CA GLU A 82 5.89 -48.41 -9.94
C GLU A 82 6.03 -47.85 -8.50
N ALA A 83 5.92 -48.70 -7.51
CA ALA A 83 6.19 -48.32 -6.14
C ALA A 83 7.65 -47.90 -5.93
N LEU A 84 7.91 -47.01 -4.95
CA LEU A 84 9.27 -46.59 -4.64
C LEU A 84 10.15 -47.77 -4.28
N ALA A 85 11.30 -47.91 -4.96
CA ALA A 85 12.25 -48.97 -4.73
C ALA A 85 13.07 -48.79 -3.42
N GLY A 86 13.09 -47.62 -2.86
CA GLY A 86 13.79 -47.28 -1.63
C GLY A 86 13.19 -46.01 -0.98
N ASP A 87 13.73 -45.63 0.17
CA ASP A 87 13.29 -44.43 0.87
C ASP A 87 13.73 -43.15 0.13
N GLU A 88 12.84 -42.20 -0.06
CA GLU A 88 13.13 -40.89 -0.64
C GLU A 88 12.74 -39.78 0.34
N GLN A 89 13.61 -38.81 0.50
CA GLN A 89 13.33 -37.62 1.34
C GLN A 89 13.17 -36.40 0.45
N LEU A 90 12.03 -35.76 0.57
CA LEU A 90 11.74 -34.47 -0.07
C LEU A 90 11.75 -33.35 0.97
N THR A 91 12.45 -32.26 0.67
CA THR A 91 12.31 -31.00 1.42
C THR A 91 11.56 -30.02 0.53
N ILE A 92 10.31 -29.68 0.92
CA ILE A 92 9.42 -28.79 0.15
C ILE A 92 9.23 -27.53 0.97
N ASN A 93 9.63 -26.38 0.43
CA ASN A 93 9.57 -25.08 1.13
C ASN A 93 10.11 -25.13 2.57
N GLY A 94 11.24 -25.86 2.76
CA GLY A 94 11.89 -26.03 4.06
C GLY A 94 11.28 -27.12 4.96
N THR A 95 10.19 -27.76 4.57
CA THR A 95 9.58 -28.88 5.32
C THR A 95 10.02 -30.22 4.76
N THR A 96 10.60 -31.06 5.61
CA THR A 96 11.04 -32.39 5.21
C THR A 96 9.91 -33.42 5.30
N ILE A 97 9.76 -34.21 4.25
CA ILE A 97 8.79 -35.29 4.10
C ILE A 97 9.55 -36.56 3.78
N LEU A 98 9.37 -37.61 4.60
CA LEU A 98 9.96 -38.92 4.40
C LEU A 98 8.97 -39.78 3.64
N LEU A 99 9.39 -40.31 2.52
CA LEU A 99 8.69 -41.29 1.69
C LEU A 99 9.40 -42.64 1.84
N THR A 100 8.67 -43.69 2.17
CA THR A 100 9.25 -45.00 2.43
C THR A 100 9.16 -45.90 1.20
N SER A 101 10.08 -46.82 1.10
CA SER A 101 10.06 -47.90 0.07
C SER A 101 8.68 -48.57 0.04
N GLY A 102 8.21 -48.90 -1.14
CA GLY A 102 6.92 -49.53 -1.39
C GLY A 102 5.73 -48.54 -1.54
N MET A 103 5.95 -47.22 -1.33
CA MET A 103 4.88 -46.23 -1.56
C MET A 103 4.54 -46.13 -3.05
N THR A 104 3.26 -46.23 -3.36
CA THR A 104 2.72 -45.90 -4.68
C THR A 104 2.71 -44.39 -4.91
N GLN A 105 2.49 -43.95 -6.17
CA GLN A 105 2.35 -42.53 -6.44
C GLN A 105 1.22 -41.89 -5.63
N ALA A 106 0.10 -42.58 -5.44
CA ALA A 106 -1.03 -42.09 -4.62
C ALA A 106 -0.60 -41.90 -3.15
N ASP A 107 0.19 -42.82 -2.58
CA ASP A 107 0.71 -42.71 -1.22
C ASP A 107 1.68 -41.51 -1.08
N VAL A 108 2.55 -41.33 -2.07
CA VAL A 108 3.47 -40.17 -2.15
C VAL A 108 2.66 -38.84 -2.13
N ILE A 109 1.67 -38.76 -3.02
CA ILE A 109 0.79 -37.57 -3.09
C ILE A 109 0.06 -37.34 -1.76
N ALA A 110 -0.47 -38.39 -1.15
CA ALA A 110 -1.16 -38.30 0.13
C ALA A 110 -0.20 -37.83 1.25
N ALA A 111 1.03 -38.34 1.30
CA ALA A 111 2.05 -37.94 2.27
C ALA A 111 2.44 -36.46 2.13
N ILE A 112 2.60 -35.98 0.89
CA ILE A 112 2.89 -34.56 0.64
C ILE A 112 1.69 -33.68 1.01
N ASN A 113 0.48 -34.06 0.59
CA ASN A 113 -0.74 -33.31 0.86
C ASN A 113 -1.09 -33.25 2.35
N ALA A 114 -0.72 -34.26 3.14
CA ALA A 114 -0.85 -34.24 4.60
C ALA A 114 -0.03 -33.10 5.26
N LYS A 115 0.97 -32.57 4.56
CA LYS A 115 1.81 -31.45 5.01
C LYS A 115 1.52 -30.14 4.27
N SER A 116 0.45 -30.08 3.47
CA SER A 116 0.13 -28.93 2.62
C SER A 116 -0.03 -27.62 3.40
N SER A 117 -0.58 -27.65 4.62
CA SER A 117 -0.70 -26.48 5.50
C SER A 117 0.64 -25.91 5.97
N LEU A 118 1.69 -26.74 6.04
CA LEU A 118 3.05 -26.34 6.44
C LEU A 118 3.88 -25.92 5.23
N THR A 119 3.76 -26.68 4.14
CA THR A 119 4.53 -26.44 2.91
C THR A 119 3.94 -25.34 2.05
N GLY A 120 2.63 -25.06 2.14
CA GLY A 120 1.90 -24.23 1.19
C GLY A 120 1.82 -24.86 -0.21
N VAL A 121 1.98 -26.18 -0.33
CA VAL A 121 2.06 -26.91 -1.61
C VAL A 121 1.03 -28.05 -1.64
N ILE A 122 0.47 -28.25 -2.82
CA ILE A 122 -0.44 -29.36 -3.14
C ILE A 122 0.25 -30.25 -4.18
N ALA A 123 0.25 -31.56 -3.96
CA ALA A 123 0.76 -32.54 -4.90
C ALA A 123 -0.37 -33.17 -5.71
N ARG A 124 -0.11 -33.44 -6.98
CA ARG A 124 -1.02 -34.15 -7.90
C ARG A 124 -0.26 -35.05 -8.85
N ALA A 125 -0.95 -36.06 -9.40
CA ALA A 125 -0.53 -36.82 -10.54
C ALA A 125 -1.01 -36.13 -11.82
N THR A 126 -0.11 -35.85 -12.76
CA THR A 126 -0.42 -35.14 -14.01
C THR A 126 0.26 -35.77 -15.20
N GLY A 127 -0.04 -35.30 -16.41
CA GLY A 127 0.76 -35.52 -17.59
C GLY A 127 2.18 -34.91 -17.47
N ALA A 128 3.00 -35.17 -18.45
CA ALA A 128 4.40 -34.71 -18.50
C ALA A 128 4.51 -33.15 -18.56
N ASP A 129 3.49 -32.49 -19.05
CA ASP A 129 3.37 -31.03 -19.12
C ASP A 129 2.86 -30.40 -17.81
N GLY A 130 2.62 -31.20 -16.77
CA GLY A 130 2.05 -30.76 -15.50
C GLY A 130 0.55 -30.50 -15.55
N THR A 131 -0.14 -30.97 -16.59
CA THR A 131 -1.61 -30.82 -16.77
C THR A 131 -2.27 -32.17 -16.98
N GLY A 132 -3.61 -32.20 -16.91
CA GLY A 132 -4.40 -33.42 -17.14
C GLY A 132 -4.09 -34.53 -16.13
N GLU A 133 -4.34 -35.76 -16.54
CA GLU A 133 -4.06 -36.97 -15.76
C GLU A 133 -2.79 -37.66 -16.25
N GLY A 134 -2.06 -38.31 -15.36
CA GLY A 134 -0.84 -39.04 -15.70
C GLY A 134 -0.08 -39.49 -14.46
N ASN A 135 1.19 -39.94 -14.66
CA ASN A 135 2.00 -40.47 -13.60
C ASN A 135 3.21 -39.59 -13.23
N TYR A 136 3.18 -38.32 -13.63
CA TYR A 136 4.21 -37.36 -13.21
C TYR A 136 3.77 -36.67 -11.91
N LEU A 137 4.63 -36.65 -10.91
CA LEU A 137 4.39 -35.88 -9.70
C LEU A 137 4.49 -34.39 -10.04
N THR A 138 3.42 -33.66 -9.81
CA THR A 138 3.39 -32.21 -9.93
C THR A 138 3.10 -31.60 -8.57
N LEU A 139 3.96 -30.67 -8.16
CA LEU A 139 3.81 -29.83 -6.98
C LEU A 139 3.31 -28.47 -7.41
N GLU A 140 2.25 -28.00 -6.79
CA GLU A 140 1.67 -26.67 -7.05
C GLU A 140 1.58 -25.85 -5.77
N ALA A 141 1.86 -24.55 -5.83
CA ALA A 141 1.54 -23.66 -4.73
C ALA A 141 0.05 -23.73 -4.41
N SER A 142 -0.32 -23.73 -3.14
CA SER A 142 -1.73 -23.73 -2.71
C SER A 142 -2.47 -22.46 -3.11
N GLN A 143 -1.74 -21.36 -3.32
CA GLN A 143 -2.26 -20.06 -3.68
C GLN A 143 -1.94 -19.71 -5.13
N TYR A 144 -2.81 -18.89 -5.75
CA TYR A 144 -2.62 -18.37 -7.10
C TYR A 144 -1.78 -17.11 -7.10
N GLY A 145 -1.05 -16.89 -8.19
CA GLY A 145 -0.35 -15.63 -8.45
C GLY A 145 1.17 -15.73 -8.45
N SER A 146 1.79 -14.65 -8.85
CA SER A 146 3.23 -14.57 -9.07
C SER A 146 4.08 -14.46 -7.79
N ALA A 147 3.46 -14.13 -6.65
CA ALA A 147 4.16 -13.95 -5.38
C ALA A 147 4.54 -15.26 -4.66
N TYR A 148 4.02 -16.40 -5.13
CA TYR A 148 4.23 -17.68 -4.45
C TYR A 148 5.35 -18.46 -5.09
N THR A 149 6.48 -18.50 -4.39
CA THR A 149 7.67 -19.30 -4.76
C THR A 149 7.47 -20.77 -4.38
N LEU A 150 8.20 -21.67 -5.03
CA LEU A 150 8.12 -23.10 -4.78
C LEU A 150 9.52 -23.71 -4.84
N SER A 151 9.94 -24.39 -3.78
CA SER A 151 11.22 -25.08 -3.68
C SER A 151 10.99 -26.53 -3.33
N VAL A 152 11.67 -27.42 -4.04
CA VAL A 152 11.77 -28.84 -3.70
C VAL A 152 13.20 -29.28 -3.81
N VAL A 153 13.64 -30.08 -2.85
CA VAL A 153 14.94 -30.77 -2.85
C VAL A 153 14.69 -32.24 -2.53
N SER A 154 15.04 -33.11 -3.45
CA SER A 154 15.04 -34.56 -3.25
C SER A 154 16.45 -35.04 -2.97
N ASN A 155 16.61 -35.99 -2.02
CA ASN A 155 17.86 -36.71 -1.80
C ASN A 155 18.19 -37.70 -2.94
N MET A 156 17.21 -37.96 -3.83
CA MET A 156 17.34 -38.79 -5.03
C MET A 156 17.51 -37.93 -6.29
N SER A 157 18.40 -36.94 -6.25
CA SER A 157 18.63 -36.04 -7.37
C SER A 157 19.09 -36.84 -8.63
N ASN A 158 18.43 -36.57 -9.76
CA ASN A 158 18.89 -36.86 -11.14
C ASN A 158 19.54 -38.22 -11.43
N GLY A 159 19.01 -39.31 -10.93
CA GLY A 159 19.52 -40.64 -11.26
C GLY A 159 20.09 -41.40 -10.07
N GLY A 160 19.70 -41.08 -8.83
CA GLY A 160 20.03 -41.89 -7.67
C GLY A 160 19.84 -43.39 -7.91
N ALA A 161 20.26 -44.22 -6.98
CA ALA A 161 20.32 -45.69 -7.12
C ALA A 161 18.97 -46.41 -7.43
N MET A 162 17.84 -45.65 -7.44
CA MET A 162 16.54 -46.18 -7.81
C MET A 162 16.31 -46.20 -9.31
N PRO A 163 15.75 -47.28 -9.86
CA PRO A 163 15.38 -47.37 -11.26
C PRO A 163 14.42 -46.27 -11.69
N VAL A 164 14.44 -45.96 -12.99
CA VAL A 164 13.43 -45.06 -13.60
C VAL A 164 12.05 -45.69 -13.40
N GLY A 165 11.09 -44.88 -12.93
CA GLY A 165 9.70 -45.34 -12.62
C GLY A 165 9.49 -45.76 -11.16
N ASN A 166 10.53 -46.05 -10.40
CA ASN A 166 10.46 -46.45 -8.99
C ASN A 166 10.90 -45.33 -8.00
N ARG A 167 10.78 -44.07 -8.40
CA ARG A 167 11.09 -42.86 -7.63
C ARG A 167 10.10 -41.74 -7.98
N THR A 168 10.04 -40.70 -7.17
CA THR A 168 9.15 -39.57 -7.47
C THR A 168 9.52 -38.83 -8.75
N GLY A 169 10.78 -38.84 -9.14
CA GLY A 169 11.30 -38.17 -10.32
C GLY A 169 11.30 -36.63 -10.24
N ILE A 170 10.95 -36.06 -9.08
CA ILE A 170 10.81 -34.60 -8.92
C ILE A 170 12.15 -33.87 -8.90
N GLY A 171 13.21 -34.52 -8.40
CA GLY A 171 14.55 -33.92 -8.32
C GLY A 171 14.63 -32.74 -7.36
N SER A 172 15.51 -31.78 -7.72
CA SER A 172 15.67 -30.54 -6.95
C SER A 172 15.44 -29.35 -7.87
N MET A 173 14.46 -28.52 -7.53
CA MET A 173 14.04 -27.35 -8.31
C MET A 173 13.61 -26.22 -7.42
N LEU A 174 13.78 -25.00 -7.93
CA LEU A 174 13.35 -23.76 -7.31
C LEU A 174 12.62 -22.92 -8.37
N VAL A 175 11.42 -22.46 -8.04
CA VAL A 175 10.66 -21.49 -8.82
C VAL A 175 10.57 -20.21 -8.00
N THR A 176 11.05 -19.10 -8.57
CA THR A 176 11.12 -17.76 -7.96
C THR A 176 10.25 -16.75 -8.70
N GLU A 177 10.15 -15.55 -8.17
CA GLU A 177 9.46 -14.44 -8.83
C GLU A 177 10.10 -14.02 -10.16
N SER A 178 11.38 -14.32 -10.36
CA SER A 178 12.13 -14.00 -11.59
C SER A 178 11.99 -15.03 -12.69
N ASP A 179 11.40 -16.21 -12.40
CA ASP A 179 11.22 -17.25 -13.42
C ASP A 179 10.12 -16.89 -14.41
N ALA A 180 10.21 -17.42 -15.61
CA ALA A 180 9.23 -17.16 -16.64
C ALA A 180 7.84 -17.65 -16.23
N ALA A 181 6.84 -16.83 -16.51
CA ALA A 181 5.45 -17.26 -16.46
C ALA A 181 5.19 -18.21 -17.61
N GLY A 182 4.55 -19.35 -17.37
CA GLY A 182 4.24 -20.30 -18.41
C GLY A 182 3.90 -21.68 -17.88
N GLU A 183 3.80 -22.64 -18.78
CA GLU A 183 3.58 -24.03 -18.45
C GLU A 183 4.89 -24.70 -18.04
N ALA A 184 4.89 -25.43 -16.92
CA ALA A 184 6.00 -26.25 -16.53
C ALA A 184 6.09 -27.45 -17.47
N GLY A 185 7.18 -27.57 -18.19
CA GLY A 185 7.51 -28.80 -18.93
C GLY A 185 7.97 -29.91 -18.02
N THR A 186 8.23 -31.11 -18.60
CA THR A 186 8.78 -32.24 -17.87
C THR A 186 10.10 -31.88 -17.22
N GLY A 187 10.21 -32.04 -15.91
CA GLY A 187 11.43 -31.73 -15.16
C GLY A 187 11.71 -30.22 -15.07
N SER A 188 10.71 -29.36 -15.15
CA SER A 188 10.83 -27.91 -15.06
C SER A 188 9.83 -27.30 -14.12
N GLY A 189 10.06 -26.05 -13.77
CA GLY A 189 9.16 -25.24 -12.97
C GLY A 189 8.60 -24.05 -13.76
N ALA A 190 7.41 -23.63 -13.42
CA ALA A 190 6.79 -22.41 -13.94
C ALA A 190 6.27 -21.56 -12.80
N ARG A 191 6.48 -20.25 -12.89
CA ARG A 191 5.92 -19.28 -11.96
C ARG A 191 4.45 -19.10 -12.22
N GLY A 192 3.67 -18.97 -11.14
CA GLY A 192 2.27 -18.54 -11.21
C GLY A 192 2.14 -17.10 -11.74
N VAL A 193 0.98 -16.79 -12.29
CA VAL A 193 0.65 -15.44 -12.75
C VAL A 193 -0.60 -14.93 -12.05
N ASN A 194 -0.69 -13.62 -11.91
CA ASN A 194 -1.87 -12.95 -11.40
C ASN A 194 -2.93 -12.84 -12.50
N VAL A 195 -4.19 -12.76 -12.11
CA VAL A 195 -5.27 -12.39 -13.02
C VAL A 195 -5.00 -11.00 -13.61
N ALA A 196 -5.32 -10.80 -14.88
CA ALA A 196 -5.30 -9.47 -15.50
C ALA A 196 -6.56 -9.26 -16.33
N GLY A 197 -6.99 -7.99 -16.43
CA GLY A 197 -8.19 -7.64 -17.17
C GLY A 197 -8.62 -6.20 -16.97
N THR A 198 -9.85 -5.91 -17.38
CA THR A 198 -10.48 -4.61 -17.21
C THR A 198 -11.85 -4.76 -16.53
N ILE A 199 -12.26 -3.73 -15.80
CA ILE A 199 -13.59 -3.62 -15.22
C ILE A 199 -14.21 -2.34 -15.79
N ASN A 200 -15.36 -2.44 -16.45
CA ASN A 200 -16.01 -1.34 -17.18
C ASN A 200 -15.10 -0.70 -18.26
N GLY A 201 -14.23 -1.48 -18.88
CA GLY A 201 -13.23 -0.97 -19.82
C GLY A 201 -12.06 -0.23 -19.16
N GLU A 202 -12.08 0.00 -17.86
CA GLU A 202 -11.01 0.65 -17.10
C GLU A 202 -9.94 -0.38 -16.65
N PRO A 203 -8.66 0.03 -16.54
CA PRO A 203 -7.58 -0.88 -16.15
C PRO A 203 -7.77 -1.42 -14.74
N ALA A 204 -7.39 -2.67 -14.53
CA ALA A 204 -7.41 -3.30 -13.22
C ALA A 204 -6.07 -4.00 -12.93
N THR A 205 -5.72 -4.12 -11.66
CA THR A 205 -4.50 -4.77 -11.17
C THR A 205 -4.86 -6.10 -10.54
N GLY A 206 -4.13 -7.16 -10.90
CA GLY A 206 -4.33 -8.50 -10.35
C GLY A 206 -3.39 -8.82 -9.20
N SER A 207 -3.90 -9.54 -8.21
CA SER A 207 -3.13 -10.20 -7.16
C SER A 207 -3.71 -11.59 -6.93
N GLY A 208 -3.01 -12.63 -7.36
CA GLY A 208 -3.59 -13.98 -7.44
C GLY A 208 -4.86 -13.97 -8.30
N GLN A 209 -5.96 -14.39 -7.72
CA GLN A 209 -7.29 -14.39 -8.35
C GLN A 209 -8.10 -13.10 -8.09
N ILE A 210 -7.54 -12.13 -7.39
CA ILE A 210 -8.24 -10.87 -7.08
C ILE A 210 -7.90 -9.83 -8.13
N LEU A 211 -8.91 -9.32 -8.82
CA LEU A 211 -8.81 -8.23 -9.79
C LEU A 211 -9.35 -6.97 -9.13
N THR A 212 -8.51 -5.94 -9.01
CA THR A 212 -8.87 -4.67 -8.36
C THR A 212 -8.81 -3.54 -9.37
N GLY A 213 -9.88 -2.76 -9.49
CA GLY A 213 -9.92 -1.54 -10.29
C GLY A 213 -8.80 -0.58 -9.84
N LYS A 214 -8.00 -0.11 -10.80
CA LYS A 214 -6.83 0.73 -10.50
C LYS A 214 -7.25 2.03 -9.84
N VAL A 215 -6.46 2.47 -8.87
CA VAL A 215 -6.65 3.78 -8.22
C VAL A 215 -6.64 4.89 -9.28
N GLY A 216 -7.59 5.81 -9.19
CA GLY A 216 -7.78 6.89 -10.15
C GLY A 216 -8.67 6.54 -11.35
N ASN A 217 -9.23 5.33 -11.43
CA ASN A 217 -10.29 5.03 -12.38
C ASN A 217 -11.53 5.88 -12.09
N ALA A 218 -12.22 6.31 -13.14
CA ALA A 218 -13.39 7.18 -13.01
C ALA A 218 -14.58 6.50 -12.30
N THR A 219 -14.74 5.18 -12.46
CA THR A 219 -15.90 4.46 -11.92
C THR A 219 -15.53 3.29 -11.03
N THR A 220 -14.44 2.57 -11.32
CA THR A 220 -14.12 1.28 -10.70
C THR A 220 -12.92 1.34 -9.75
N SER A 221 -12.47 2.55 -9.35
CA SER A 221 -11.35 2.71 -8.41
C SER A 221 -11.59 1.89 -7.14
N GLY A 222 -10.66 0.95 -6.85
CA GLY A 222 -10.72 0.10 -5.65
C GLY A 222 -11.83 -0.97 -5.64
N LEU A 223 -12.57 -1.19 -6.73
CA LEU A 223 -13.53 -2.30 -6.84
C LEU A 223 -12.78 -3.63 -6.92
N MET A 224 -13.03 -4.55 -6.00
CA MET A 224 -12.35 -5.83 -5.89
C MET A 224 -13.26 -6.99 -6.28
N LEU A 225 -12.80 -7.79 -7.23
CA LEU A 225 -13.49 -8.97 -7.74
C LEU A 225 -12.58 -10.20 -7.62
N GLN A 226 -13.12 -11.30 -7.12
CA GLN A 226 -12.44 -12.61 -7.20
C GLN A 226 -12.81 -13.27 -8.53
N ILE A 227 -11.80 -13.65 -9.29
CA ILE A 227 -11.93 -14.31 -10.59
C ILE A 227 -11.45 -15.76 -10.46
N THR A 228 -12.40 -16.70 -10.50
CA THR A 228 -12.08 -18.14 -10.46
C THR A 228 -12.19 -18.80 -11.84
N SER A 229 -12.46 -18.01 -12.88
CA SER A 229 -12.51 -18.48 -14.26
C SER A 229 -11.14 -18.99 -14.72
N GLN A 230 -11.17 -20.08 -15.52
CA GLN A 230 -10.00 -20.62 -16.18
C GLN A 230 -9.94 -20.21 -17.68
N THR A 231 -10.81 -19.29 -18.10
CA THR A 231 -10.85 -18.80 -19.48
C THR A 231 -10.72 -17.28 -19.51
N THR A 232 -10.11 -16.76 -20.56
CA THR A 232 -10.06 -15.33 -20.87
C THR A 232 -11.32 -14.89 -21.62
N GLY A 233 -11.54 -13.60 -21.77
CA GLY A 233 -12.67 -13.02 -22.48
C GLY A 233 -13.66 -12.30 -21.58
N ALA A 234 -14.87 -12.12 -22.06
CA ALA A 234 -15.95 -11.45 -21.32
C ALA A 234 -16.58 -12.40 -20.28
N HIS A 235 -16.73 -11.90 -19.05
CA HIS A 235 -17.30 -12.62 -17.92
C HIS A 235 -18.56 -11.92 -17.36
N GLY A 236 -19.38 -11.35 -18.24
CA GLY A 236 -20.61 -10.68 -17.85
C GLY A 236 -20.36 -9.33 -17.20
N SER A 237 -21.25 -8.97 -16.27
CA SER A 237 -21.18 -7.69 -15.56
C SER A 237 -21.36 -7.86 -14.05
N VAL A 238 -20.89 -6.85 -13.31
CA VAL A 238 -21.07 -6.71 -11.87
C VAL A 238 -21.96 -5.50 -11.62
N VAL A 239 -23.15 -5.71 -11.08
CA VAL A 239 -24.01 -4.62 -10.61
C VAL A 239 -23.59 -4.27 -9.19
N PHE A 240 -22.88 -3.16 -9.04
CA PHE A 240 -22.41 -2.66 -7.75
C PHE A 240 -23.37 -1.58 -7.22
N THR A 241 -23.87 -1.79 -6.01
CA THR A 241 -24.69 -0.82 -5.28
C THR A 241 -24.03 -0.45 -3.98
N ARG A 242 -24.05 0.86 -3.70
CA ARG A 242 -23.57 1.38 -2.43
C ARG A 242 -24.73 1.45 -1.45
N GLY A 243 -24.61 0.75 -0.32
CA GLY A 243 -25.60 0.84 0.75
C GLY A 243 -25.50 2.16 1.52
N VAL A 244 -26.54 2.46 2.30
CA VAL A 244 -26.60 3.70 3.12
C VAL A 244 -25.37 3.83 4.05
N GLY A 245 -24.91 2.72 4.63
CA GLY A 245 -23.69 2.71 5.45
C GLY A 245 -22.44 3.10 4.68
N GLY A 246 -22.25 2.57 3.47
CA GLY A 246 -21.13 2.93 2.61
C GLY A 246 -21.19 4.37 2.08
N GLU A 247 -22.40 4.91 1.86
CA GLU A 247 -22.57 6.32 1.49
C GLU A 247 -22.27 7.25 2.67
N LEU A 248 -22.68 6.86 3.86
CA LEU A 248 -22.36 7.61 5.08
C LEU A 248 -20.84 7.62 5.35
N GLU A 249 -20.17 6.46 5.18
CA GLU A 249 -18.72 6.37 5.28
C GLU A 249 -18.02 7.33 4.29
N ARG A 250 -18.47 7.37 3.03
CA ARG A 250 -17.94 8.27 2.01
C ARG A 250 -18.11 9.75 2.38
N ILE A 251 -19.28 10.12 2.91
CA ILE A 251 -19.55 11.50 3.34
C ILE A 251 -18.68 11.89 4.52
N ILE A 252 -18.53 10.99 5.51
CA ILE A 252 -17.69 11.23 6.68
C ILE A 252 -16.23 11.36 6.25
N GLN A 253 -15.75 10.48 5.39
CA GLN A 253 -14.37 10.52 4.89
C GLN A 253 -14.10 11.84 4.14
N ALA A 254 -15.00 12.24 3.25
CA ALA A 254 -14.88 13.51 2.53
C ALA A 254 -14.91 14.74 3.46
N ALA A 255 -15.70 14.68 4.54
CA ALA A 255 -15.75 15.74 5.55
C ALA A 255 -14.45 15.83 6.37
N ILE A 256 -13.84 14.70 6.72
CA ILE A 256 -12.55 14.63 7.43
C ILE A 256 -11.44 15.18 6.54
N GLU A 257 -11.33 14.70 5.30
CA GLU A 257 -10.32 15.17 4.34
C GLU A 257 -10.47 16.66 4.03
N GLY A 258 -11.72 17.16 3.90
CA GLY A 258 -12.03 18.59 3.77
C GLY A 258 -11.63 19.41 4.99
N ALA A 259 -11.86 18.90 6.20
CA ALA A 259 -11.45 19.55 7.44
C ALA A 259 -9.93 19.57 7.62
N GLU A 260 -9.24 18.50 7.30
CA GLU A 260 -7.78 18.43 7.34
C GLU A 260 -7.14 19.43 6.35
N SER A 261 -7.68 19.59 5.15
CA SER A 261 -7.18 20.54 4.16
C SER A 261 -7.39 22.01 4.62
N THR A 262 -8.52 22.33 5.26
CA THR A 262 -8.78 23.68 5.80
C THR A 262 -7.92 24.01 7.01
N VAL A 263 -7.65 23.05 7.89
CA VAL A 263 -6.73 23.20 9.02
C VAL A 263 -5.29 23.40 8.54
N GLU A 264 -4.85 22.67 7.54
CA GLU A 264 -3.50 22.82 6.98
C GLU A 264 -3.32 24.15 6.25
N GLN A 265 -4.35 24.66 5.56
CA GLN A 265 -4.35 26.00 4.99
C GLN A 265 -4.27 27.09 6.08
N ALA A 266 -5.05 26.95 7.15
CA ALA A 266 -5.01 27.89 8.29
C ALA A 266 -3.63 27.87 8.96
N ARG A 267 -3.04 26.69 9.16
CA ARG A 267 -1.70 26.52 9.71
C ARG A 267 -0.63 27.17 8.82
N SER A 268 -0.71 26.96 7.53
CA SER A 268 0.19 27.58 6.55
C SER A 268 0.09 29.10 6.54
N SER A 269 -1.13 29.66 6.66
CA SER A 269 -1.37 31.10 6.75
C SER A 269 -0.77 31.69 8.03
N VAL A 270 -0.99 31.04 9.19
CA VAL A 270 -0.42 31.48 10.47
C VAL A 270 1.11 31.38 10.46
N GLN A 271 1.68 30.34 9.85
CA GLN A 271 3.14 30.23 9.73
C GLN A 271 3.72 31.35 8.88
N ALA A 272 3.08 31.71 7.77
CA ALA A 272 3.51 32.84 6.93
C ALA A 272 3.46 34.18 7.69
N GLU A 273 2.45 34.37 8.56
CA GLU A 273 2.35 35.55 9.40
C GLU A 273 3.46 35.61 10.48
N ILE A 274 3.79 34.46 11.09
CA ILE A 274 4.90 34.35 12.03
C ILE A 274 6.24 34.68 11.35
N ASP A 275 6.46 34.18 10.15
CA ASP A 275 7.68 34.43 9.39
C ASP A 275 7.80 35.92 9.02
N ALA A 276 6.70 36.56 8.61
CA ALA A 276 6.65 38.00 8.31
C ALA A 276 6.93 38.85 9.55
N LEU A 277 6.31 38.54 10.70
CA LEU A 277 6.55 39.22 11.97
C LEU A 277 8.00 39.04 12.45
N THR A 278 8.58 37.88 12.25
CA THR A 278 9.98 37.61 12.60
C THR A 278 10.94 38.47 11.79
N GLU A 279 10.70 38.64 10.50
CA GLU A 279 11.50 39.53 9.66
C GLU A 279 11.29 41.01 10.03
N GLU A 280 10.08 41.41 10.39
CA GLU A 280 9.82 42.78 10.86
C GLU A 280 10.53 43.08 12.19
N MET A 281 10.52 42.13 13.13
CA MET A 281 11.30 42.22 14.36
C MET A 281 12.80 42.38 14.09
N LYS A 282 13.36 41.59 13.18
CA LYS A 282 14.76 41.68 12.79
C LYS A 282 15.12 43.06 12.21
N LEU A 283 14.28 43.59 11.33
CA LEU A 283 14.44 44.94 10.79
C LEU A 283 14.35 46.05 11.89
N ALA A 284 13.47 45.84 12.88
CA ALA A 284 13.36 46.76 14.02
C ALA A 284 14.61 46.73 14.90
N ASP A 285 15.19 45.55 15.17
CA ASP A 285 16.43 45.38 15.91
C ASP A 285 17.61 46.02 15.19
N GLU A 286 17.72 45.86 13.88
CA GLU A 286 18.77 46.51 13.06
C GLU A 286 18.64 48.04 13.12
N ARG A 287 17.41 48.60 13.08
CA ARG A 287 17.17 50.04 13.25
C ARG A 287 17.54 50.54 14.64
N LEU A 288 17.22 49.75 15.68
CA LEU A 288 17.59 50.06 17.06
C LEU A 288 19.12 50.05 17.25
N ALA A 289 19.81 49.08 16.71
CA ALA A 289 21.27 49.00 16.75
C ALA A 289 21.92 50.20 16.04
N ALA A 290 21.44 50.58 14.87
CA ALA A 290 21.91 51.75 14.13
C ALA A 290 21.65 53.08 14.89
N LEU A 291 20.48 53.18 15.56
CA LEU A 291 20.13 54.32 16.39
C LEU A 291 21.08 54.43 17.63
N GLN A 292 21.33 53.29 18.28
CA GLN A 292 22.27 53.24 19.42
C GLN A 292 23.66 53.68 19.02
N GLU A 293 24.17 53.23 17.88
CA GLU A 293 25.49 53.61 17.39
C GLU A 293 25.56 55.10 17.05
N ARG A 294 24.50 55.64 16.41
CA ARG A 294 24.41 57.08 16.12
C ARG A 294 24.39 57.93 17.39
N LEU A 295 23.62 57.51 18.42
CA LEU A 295 23.60 58.19 19.71
C LEU A 295 24.95 58.16 20.41
N ARG A 296 25.65 57.00 20.42
CA ARG A 296 27.03 56.89 20.97
C ARG A 296 27.99 57.82 20.25
N ALA A 297 27.95 57.86 18.91
CA ALA A 297 28.78 58.77 18.14
C ALA A 297 28.50 60.26 18.49
N GLN A 298 27.23 60.65 18.67
CA GLN A 298 26.83 62.00 19.10
C GLN A 298 27.34 62.31 20.51
N PHE A 299 27.21 61.38 21.46
CA PHE A 299 27.74 61.56 22.81
C PHE A 299 29.27 61.72 22.80
N THR A 300 30.00 60.91 22.07
CA THR A 300 31.46 61.02 21.93
C THR A 300 31.89 62.35 21.28
N ALA A 301 31.15 62.81 20.28
CA ALA A 301 31.41 64.11 19.66
C ALA A 301 31.12 65.27 20.62
N MET A 302 30.04 65.16 21.42
CA MET A 302 29.72 66.16 22.45
C MET A 302 30.75 66.18 23.56
N GLU A 303 31.19 65.02 24.09
CA GLU A 303 32.28 64.93 25.06
C GLU A 303 33.60 65.53 24.54
N SER A 304 33.98 65.23 23.30
CA SER A 304 35.14 65.83 22.63
C SER A 304 35.05 67.36 22.53
N THR A 305 33.83 67.84 22.17
CA THR A 305 33.56 69.28 22.09
C THR A 305 33.65 69.96 23.47
N LEU A 306 33.08 69.31 24.50
CA LEU A 306 33.14 69.77 25.89
C LEU A 306 34.60 69.82 26.41
N SER A 307 35.37 68.78 26.12
CA SER A 307 36.81 68.74 26.47
C SER A 307 37.63 69.89 25.78
N ARG A 308 37.30 70.16 24.52
CA ARG A 308 37.93 71.28 23.78
C ARG A 308 37.54 72.61 24.38
N LEU A 309 36.28 72.84 24.75
CA LEU A 309 35.79 74.04 25.40
C LEU A 309 36.41 74.23 26.79
N GLN A 310 36.59 73.16 27.58
CA GLN A 310 37.31 73.18 28.86
C GLN A 310 38.75 73.57 28.67
N ASN A 311 39.44 72.97 27.68
CA ASN A 311 40.85 73.35 27.41
C ASN A 311 40.99 74.80 26.93
N GLN A 312 40.07 75.30 26.10
CA GLN A 312 40.00 76.68 25.68
C GLN A 312 39.78 77.64 26.89
N SER A 313 38.86 77.24 27.80
CA SER A 313 38.58 78.02 29.03
C SER A 313 39.85 78.09 29.91
N LEU A 314 40.60 76.97 30.07
CA LEU A 314 41.84 76.96 30.80
C LEU A 314 42.90 77.83 30.14
N GLN A 315 43.01 77.80 28.82
CA GLN A 315 43.94 78.69 28.08
C GLN A 315 43.60 80.17 28.24
N LEU A 316 42.27 80.50 28.13
CA LEU A 316 41.80 81.85 28.38
C LEU A 316 42.09 82.31 29.81
N ALA A 317 41.88 81.46 30.82
CA ALA A 317 42.22 81.75 32.21
C ALA A 317 43.71 81.99 32.41
N GLN A 318 44.57 81.21 31.76
CA GLN A 318 46.02 81.42 31.77
C GLN A 318 46.42 82.75 31.09
N GLN A 319 45.81 83.09 29.98
CA GLN A 319 46.07 84.38 29.31
C GLN A 319 45.60 85.55 30.13
N ILE A 320 44.45 85.47 30.80
CA ILE A 320 44.00 86.53 31.72
C ILE A 320 44.91 86.66 32.92
N ALA A 321 45.41 85.53 33.48
CA ALA A 321 46.35 85.56 34.59
C ALA A 321 47.69 86.15 34.17
N SER A 322 48.14 85.89 32.93
CA SER A 322 49.41 86.55 32.44
C SER A 322 49.27 88.04 32.19
N LEU A 323 48.06 88.47 31.70
CA LEU A 323 47.76 89.88 31.54
C LEU A 323 47.61 90.62 32.86
N SER A 324 47.09 89.98 33.89
CA SER A 324 47.01 90.59 35.26
C SER A 324 48.33 90.63 35.94
N GLY A 325 49.26 89.66 35.70
CA GLY A 325 50.67 89.68 36.20
C GLY A 325 51.48 90.80 35.58
N GLN A 326 51.19 91.21 34.36
CA GLN A 326 51.92 92.27 33.65
C GLN A 326 51.56 93.69 34.11
N LYS A 327 50.40 93.88 34.78
CA LYS A 327 49.98 95.18 35.32
C LYS A 327 50.57 95.48 36.68
N SER A 328 51.20 94.55 37.35
CA SER A 328 51.84 94.78 38.68
C SER A 328 53.29 95.18 38.60
N SER A 329 53.97 95.14 37.42
CA SER A 329 55.39 95.50 37.30
C SER A 329 55.66 96.93 36.78
N THR A 330 54.59 97.79 36.59
CA THR A 330 54.77 99.19 36.12
C THR A 330 54.35 100.25 37.15
N ARG A 331 54.40 99.91 38.43
CA ARG A 331 54.16 100.91 39.46
C ARG A 331 55.21 100.75 40.60
N GLY A 332 56.47 101.13 40.29
CA GLY A 332 57.54 101.22 41.24
C GLY A 332 58.73 101.84 40.61
N MET A 333 58.69 103.17 40.34
CA MET A 333 59.72 104.20 40.37
C MET A 333 59.03 105.54 40.47
#